data_67327aba760df46ac94850377530c20f
#
_entry.id   67327aba760df46ac94850377530c20f
#
_cell.length_a   1.000
_cell.length_b   1.000
_cell.length_c   1.000
_cell.angle_alpha   90.00
_cell.angle_beta   90.00
_cell.angle_gamma   90.00
#
_symmetry.space_group_name_H-M   'P 1'
#
loop_
_entity.id
_entity.type
_entity.pdbx_description
1 polymer ?
#
loop_
_entity_poly.entity_id
_entity_poly.type
_entity_poly.pdbx_seq_one_letter_code
_entity_poly.pdbx_strand_id
1 'polypeptide(L)'
;MNKIIPISIIIITISFAAILLTPENSSMPSSENLYQYGFTFYDIEKIKISLSEQNIFMSIPTPITDHTIENYCAIHDDVLSAINYCTTTAIQGPDGKSLGNISMGGSPDNPIMAIALVESSPFLDSKSDEIGVVFEIMIKNLVCDCWNERQPGGFESVDAWIGAAMMKYDDSSHTVPLKSTITGLGDETLILEITSKNNSYLWTLIVLK
;
A
#
# COMPACT_ATOMS: atom_id res chain seq x y z
N MET A 1 39.26 -2.31 -71.14
CA MET A 1 39.67 -2.25 -69.70
C MET A 1 38.64 -1.39 -68.96
N ASN A 2 37.95 -1.98 -68.03
CA ASN A 2 36.61 -1.63 -67.65
C ASN A 2 36.53 -0.50 -66.62
N LYS A 3 35.66 0.47 -66.89
CA LYS A 3 35.27 1.59 -66.10
C LYS A 3 34.23 1.18 -64.99
N ILE A 4 34.62 0.40 -63.99
CA ILE A 4 33.69 -0.06 -62.94
C ILE A 4 33.96 0.58 -61.56
N ILE A 5 35.00 1.39 -61.40
CA ILE A 5 35.44 1.90 -60.09
C ILE A 5 34.65 3.13 -59.56
N PRO A 6 33.96 4.01 -60.33
CA PRO A 6 33.33 5.17 -59.73
C PRO A 6 31.96 4.92 -59.08
N ILE A 7 31.26 3.82 -59.38
CA ILE A 7 29.90 3.61 -58.84
C ILE A 7 29.91 3.14 -57.38
N SER A 8 30.89 2.35 -56.99
CA SER A 8 31.00 1.84 -55.62
C SER A 8 31.35 2.91 -54.56
N ILE A 9 32.12 3.92 -54.99
CA ILE A 9 32.52 5.02 -54.07
C ILE A 9 31.35 5.97 -53.81
N ILE A 10 30.46 6.18 -54.79
CA ILE A 10 29.28 7.05 -54.63
C ILE A 10 28.25 6.43 -53.68
N ILE A 11 28.07 5.10 -53.72
CA ILE A 11 27.14 4.40 -52.84
C ILE A 11 27.61 4.44 -51.38
N ILE A 12 28.91 4.33 -51.10
CA ILE A 12 29.49 4.38 -49.76
C ILE A 12 29.39 5.80 -49.17
N THR A 13 29.56 6.84 -49.98
CA THR A 13 29.46 8.21 -49.51
C THR A 13 28.02 8.63 -49.18
N ILE A 14 27.02 8.13 -49.90
CA ILE A 14 25.61 8.39 -49.64
C ILE A 14 25.17 7.67 -48.37
N SER A 15 25.64 6.46 -48.13
CA SER A 15 25.33 5.71 -46.89
C SER A 15 25.92 6.37 -45.64
N PHE A 16 27.07 7.02 -45.72
CA PHE A 16 27.69 7.69 -44.62
C PHE A 16 27.02 9.05 -44.26
N ALA A 17 26.46 9.75 -45.27
CA ALA A 17 25.73 11.00 -45.05
C ALA A 17 24.34 10.76 -44.41
N ALA A 18 23.71 9.60 -44.66
CA ALA A 18 22.43 9.28 -44.05
C ALA A 18 22.50 8.96 -42.53
N ILE A 19 23.65 8.51 -42.05
CA ILE A 19 23.86 8.22 -40.61
C ILE A 19 24.05 9.50 -39.80
N LEU A 20 24.49 10.59 -40.38
CA LEU A 20 24.73 11.86 -39.70
C LEU A 20 23.50 12.77 -39.64
N LEU A 21 22.38 12.40 -40.25
CA LEU A 21 21.15 13.19 -40.31
C LEU A 21 19.95 12.53 -39.60
N THR A 22 20.17 11.48 -38.81
CA THR A 22 19.15 11.03 -37.90
C THR A 22 19.09 12.04 -36.72
N PRO A 23 17.96 12.78 -36.52
CA PRO A 23 17.83 13.55 -35.31
C PRO A 23 17.93 12.57 -34.16
N GLU A 24 18.85 12.78 -33.23
CA GLU A 24 18.77 12.22 -31.90
C GLU A 24 17.41 12.65 -31.34
N ASN A 25 16.44 11.75 -31.43
CA ASN A 25 15.28 11.80 -30.54
C ASN A 25 15.82 11.53 -29.13
N SER A 26 16.38 12.55 -28.53
CA SER A 26 16.41 12.65 -27.08
C SER A 26 14.96 12.75 -26.65
N SER A 27 14.29 11.59 -26.54
CA SER A 27 13.10 11.46 -25.73
C SER A 27 13.52 11.91 -24.33
N MET A 28 13.24 13.18 -24.00
CA MET A 28 13.19 13.57 -22.60
C MET A 28 12.31 12.52 -21.92
N PRO A 29 12.76 11.90 -20.82
CA PRO A 29 11.90 11.03 -20.05
C PRO A 29 10.65 11.86 -19.76
N SER A 30 9.49 11.36 -20.18
CA SER A 30 8.23 11.99 -19.90
C SER A 30 8.16 12.18 -18.39
N SER A 31 7.80 13.36 -17.94
CA SER A 31 7.65 13.71 -16.53
C SER A 31 6.61 12.87 -15.79
N GLU A 32 5.96 11.93 -16.47
CA GLU A 32 4.99 10.99 -15.90
C GLU A 32 5.62 9.88 -15.05
N ASN A 33 6.91 9.58 -15.18
CA ASN A 33 7.56 8.51 -14.41
C ASN A 33 8.24 8.98 -13.12
N LEU A 34 8.13 10.25 -12.74
CA LEU A 34 8.77 10.80 -11.53
C LEU A 34 7.91 10.72 -10.26
N TYR A 35 6.67 10.21 -10.33
CA TYR A 35 5.72 10.21 -9.21
C TYR A 35 5.15 8.83 -8.84
N GLN A 36 5.76 7.74 -9.28
CA GLN A 36 5.26 6.39 -8.98
C GLN A 36 6.12 5.66 -7.95
N TYR A 37 6.45 6.33 -6.84
CA TYR A 37 7.13 5.70 -5.71
C TYR A 37 6.21 5.63 -4.48
N GLY A 38 5.25 4.69 -4.53
CA GLY A 38 4.41 4.33 -3.41
C GLY A 38 3.46 5.44 -2.95
N PHE A 39 2.81 5.23 -1.82
CA PHE A 39 1.83 6.16 -1.24
C PHE A 39 2.50 7.36 -0.53
N THR A 40 1.70 8.42 -0.34
CA THR A 40 2.07 9.68 0.34
C THR A 40 1.11 9.95 1.50
N PHE A 41 1.42 10.91 2.37
CA PHE A 41 0.48 11.35 3.42
C PHE A 41 -0.82 11.92 2.86
N TYR A 42 -0.85 12.40 1.61
CA TYR A 42 -2.08 12.90 0.96
C TYR A 42 -3.05 11.79 0.57
N ASP A 43 -2.59 10.54 0.46
CA ASP A 43 -3.46 9.41 0.13
C ASP A 43 -4.46 9.10 1.23
N ILE A 44 -4.24 9.62 2.45
CA ILE A 44 -5.22 9.55 3.55
C ILE A 44 -6.56 10.22 3.17
N GLU A 45 -6.55 11.26 2.35
CA GLU A 45 -7.78 11.90 1.89
C GLU A 45 -8.55 11.05 0.87
N LYS A 46 -7.85 10.28 0.04
CA LYS A 46 -8.48 9.30 -0.86
C LYS A 46 -9.15 8.18 -0.05
N ILE A 47 -8.44 7.65 0.94
CA ILE A 47 -8.98 6.66 1.87
C ILE A 47 -10.23 7.20 2.54
N LYS A 48 -10.20 8.42 3.08
CA LYS A 48 -11.31 9.07 3.74
C LYS A 48 -12.55 9.21 2.83
N ILE A 49 -12.35 9.62 1.58
CA ILE A 49 -13.44 9.73 0.60
C ILE A 49 -14.04 8.34 0.35
N SER A 50 -13.21 7.34 0.04
CA SER A 50 -13.67 5.98 -0.26
C SER A 50 -14.38 5.34 0.94
N LEU A 51 -13.89 5.54 2.15
CA LEU A 51 -14.56 5.05 3.37
C LEU A 51 -15.91 5.74 3.61
N SER A 52 -16.01 7.04 3.35
CA SER A 52 -17.27 7.78 3.51
C SER A 52 -18.38 7.27 2.58
N GLU A 53 -18.04 6.77 1.39
CA GLU A 53 -18.96 6.13 0.45
C GLU A 53 -19.53 4.81 1.00
N GLN A 54 -18.83 4.20 1.96
CA GLN A 54 -19.23 3.00 2.68
C GLN A 54 -19.82 3.28 4.08
N ASN A 55 -20.17 4.54 4.36
CA ASN A 55 -20.67 5.01 5.66
C ASN A 55 -19.69 4.78 6.82
N ILE A 56 -18.39 4.73 6.55
CA ILE A 56 -17.31 4.72 7.53
C ILE A 56 -16.66 6.10 7.52
N PHE A 57 -16.59 6.75 8.68
CA PHE A 57 -16.16 8.14 8.78
C PHE A 57 -14.78 8.26 9.43
N MET A 58 -13.98 9.15 8.91
CA MET A 58 -12.65 9.45 9.44
C MET A 58 -12.61 10.83 10.06
N SER A 59 -11.93 10.96 11.20
CA SER A 59 -11.61 12.26 11.80
C SER A 59 -10.55 13.01 10.95
N ILE A 60 -10.18 14.20 11.39
CA ILE A 60 -9.04 14.93 10.83
C ILE A 60 -7.75 14.23 11.30
N PRO A 61 -6.76 14.01 10.39
CA PRO A 61 -5.47 13.47 10.77
C PRO A 61 -4.77 14.32 11.84
N THR A 62 -4.29 13.69 12.90
CA THR A 62 -3.56 14.33 13.98
C THR A 62 -2.09 13.96 13.89
N PRO A 63 -1.18 14.93 13.72
CA PRO A 63 0.26 14.65 13.72
C PRO A 63 0.74 14.29 15.12
N ILE A 64 1.64 13.32 15.19
CA ILE A 64 2.30 12.85 16.41
C ILE A 64 3.81 12.94 16.16
N THR A 65 4.50 13.71 17.02
CA THR A 65 5.94 13.99 16.87
C THR A 65 6.75 13.76 18.13
N ASP A 66 6.11 13.19 19.15
CA ASP A 66 6.70 12.93 20.45
C ASP A 66 6.92 11.42 20.69
N HIS A 67 7.30 11.08 21.91
CA HIS A 67 7.53 9.70 22.35
C HIS A 67 6.30 8.78 22.24
N THR A 68 5.13 9.30 21.87
CA THR A 68 3.92 8.48 21.65
C THR A 68 3.81 7.94 20.23
N ILE A 69 4.73 8.28 19.32
CA ILE A 69 4.82 7.70 17.95
C ILE A 69 4.76 6.17 18.00
N GLU A 70 5.43 5.56 18.96
CA GLU A 70 5.45 4.11 19.17
C GLU A 70 4.05 3.50 19.34
N ASN A 71 3.12 4.23 19.92
CA ASN A 71 1.76 3.73 20.14
C ASN A 71 0.91 3.65 18.88
N TYR A 72 1.29 4.37 17.82
CA TYR A 72 0.48 4.53 16.61
C TYR A 72 1.18 4.08 15.32
N CYS A 73 2.49 4.20 15.28
CA CYS A 73 3.30 3.94 14.09
C CYS A 73 4.45 2.96 14.35
N ALA A 74 4.45 2.21 15.46
CA ALA A 74 5.43 1.17 15.72
C ALA A 74 4.83 -0.21 15.54
N ILE A 75 5.51 -1.05 14.78
CA ILE A 75 5.11 -2.43 14.58
C ILE A 75 6.26 -3.40 14.83
N HIS A 76 7.47 -3.00 14.54
CA HIS A 76 8.70 -3.76 14.78
C HIS A 76 9.84 -2.82 15.11
N ASP A 77 10.69 -3.21 16.03
CA ASP A 77 11.85 -2.43 16.50
C ASP A 77 12.77 -1.95 15.36
N ASP A 78 12.87 -2.74 14.29
CA ASP A 78 13.73 -2.44 13.14
C ASP A 78 13.25 -1.24 12.29
N VAL A 79 11.94 -1.00 12.24
CA VAL A 79 11.34 0.08 11.43
C VAL A 79 11.22 1.37 12.23
N LEU A 80 11.16 1.28 13.55
CA LEU A 80 11.00 2.42 14.47
C LEU A 80 12.06 3.50 14.30
N SER A 81 13.29 3.12 14.06
CA SER A 81 14.40 4.08 13.91
C SER A 81 14.29 4.99 12.68
N ALA A 82 13.46 4.60 11.70
CA ALA A 82 13.21 5.36 10.48
C ALA A 82 11.96 6.27 10.57
N ILE A 83 11.16 6.15 11.66
CA ILE A 83 9.92 6.90 11.84
C ILE A 83 10.17 8.04 12.81
N ASN A 84 10.16 9.26 12.29
CA ASN A 84 10.25 10.48 13.09
C ASN A 84 9.01 11.39 12.94
N TYR A 85 8.04 10.97 12.12
CA TYR A 85 6.78 11.62 11.91
C TYR A 85 5.67 10.58 11.73
N CYS A 86 4.56 10.79 12.41
CA CYS A 86 3.40 9.90 12.36
C CYS A 86 2.13 10.75 12.33
N THR A 87 1.13 10.33 11.55
CA THR A 87 -0.23 10.86 11.65
C THR A 87 -1.17 9.74 12.04
N THR A 88 -2.17 10.04 12.85
CA THR A 88 -3.23 9.11 13.21
C THR A 88 -4.60 9.73 12.99
N THR A 89 -5.55 8.91 12.58
CA THR A 89 -6.91 9.32 12.27
C THR A 89 -7.87 8.29 12.83
N ALA A 90 -8.79 8.70 13.71
CA ALA A 90 -9.82 7.80 14.22
C ALA A 90 -10.84 7.47 13.13
N ILE A 91 -11.31 6.21 13.11
CA ILE A 91 -12.39 5.75 12.25
C ILE A 91 -13.61 5.35 13.07
N GLN A 92 -14.80 5.66 12.52
CA GLN A 92 -16.10 5.39 13.12
C GLN A 92 -16.96 4.63 12.13
N GLY A 93 -17.68 3.63 12.61
CA GLY A 93 -18.61 2.85 11.83
C GLY A 93 -19.92 3.57 11.51
N PRO A 94 -20.81 2.90 10.75
CA PRO A 94 -22.11 3.45 10.38
C PRO A 94 -23.00 3.77 11.59
N ASP A 95 -22.77 3.11 12.72
CA ASP A 95 -23.47 3.34 13.99
C ASP A 95 -22.87 4.50 14.83
N GLY A 96 -21.86 5.19 14.29
CA GLY A 96 -21.16 6.28 14.97
C GLY A 96 -20.20 5.84 16.07
N LYS A 97 -20.04 4.52 16.30
CA LYS A 97 -19.09 4.01 17.28
C LYS A 97 -17.69 3.91 16.70
N SER A 98 -16.72 3.99 17.60
CA SER A 98 -15.31 3.79 17.21
C SER A 98 -15.11 2.40 16.60
N LEU A 99 -14.45 2.36 15.45
CA LEU A 99 -13.94 1.13 14.83
C LEU A 99 -12.46 0.95 15.13
N GLY A 100 -11.69 2.04 15.25
CA GLY A 100 -10.25 1.98 15.41
C GLY A 100 -9.58 3.25 14.88
N ASN A 101 -8.41 3.07 14.27
CA ASN A 101 -7.66 4.17 13.67
C ASN A 101 -6.86 3.73 12.45
N ILE A 102 -6.54 4.71 11.61
CA ILE A 102 -5.56 4.60 10.52
C ILE A 102 -4.41 5.54 10.83
N SER A 103 -3.19 5.02 10.77
CA SER A 103 -1.95 5.77 11.03
C SER A 103 -1.01 5.65 9.84
N MET A 104 -0.23 6.70 9.57
CA MET A 104 0.83 6.69 8.55
C MET A 104 2.11 7.22 9.18
N GLY A 105 3.22 6.50 8.98
CA GLY A 105 4.50 6.80 9.61
C GLY A 105 5.66 6.82 8.63
N GLY A 106 6.68 7.64 8.93
CA GLY A 106 7.90 7.79 8.14
C GLY A 106 8.64 9.06 8.47
N SER A 107 9.18 9.72 7.45
CA SER A 107 9.64 11.11 7.55
C SER A 107 8.52 12.08 7.18
N PRO A 108 8.60 13.39 7.51
CA PRO A 108 7.56 14.36 7.18
C PRO A 108 7.17 14.41 5.70
N ASP A 109 8.10 14.10 4.81
CA ASP A 109 7.88 14.18 3.35
C ASP A 109 7.58 12.83 2.71
N ASN A 110 7.89 11.72 3.40
CA ASN A 110 7.79 10.38 2.83
C ASN A 110 7.36 9.34 3.87
N PRO A 111 6.09 8.91 3.87
CA PRO A 111 5.66 7.78 4.68
C PRO A 111 6.27 6.49 4.15
N ILE A 112 6.70 5.63 5.04
CA ILE A 112 7.23 4.29 4.73
C ILE A 112 6.28 3.18 5.15
N MET A 113 5.26 3.53 5.93
CA MET A 113 4.25 2.59 6.41
C MET A 113 2.89 3.25 6.57
N ALA A 114 1.85 2.45 6.42
CA ALA A 114 0.49 2.77 6.83
C ALA A 114 -0.11 1.60 7.61
N ILE A 115 -0.88 1.90 8.65
CA ILE A 115 -1.47 0.93 9.56
C ILE A 115 -2.95 1.23 9.70
N ALA A 116 -3.81 0.23 9.50
CA ALA A 116 -5.17 0.26 10.04
C ALA A 116 -5.26 -0.69 11.23
N LEU A 117 -5.73 -0.19 12.35
CA LEU A 117 -6.08 -0.99 13.50
C LEU A 117 -7.59 -0.91 13.70
N VAL A 118 -8.27 -2.05 13.63
CA VAL A 118 -9.72 -2.16 13.79
C VAL A 118 -10.02 -3.12 14.93
N GLU A 119 -10.94 -2.74 15.81
CA GLU A 119 -11.34 -3.56 16.96
C GLU A 119 -12.67 -4.25 16.69
N SER A 120 -12.74 -5.57 16.87
CA SER A 120 -13.97 -6.33 16.94
C SER A 120 -14.26 -6.83 18.36
N SER A 121 -15.52 -6.77 18.76
CA SER A 121 -15.98 -7.17 20.09
C SER A 121 -17.49 -7.43 20.04
N PRO A 122 -18.03 -8.41 20.76
CA PRO A 122 -17.33 -9.33 21.67
C PRO A 122 -16.75 -10.56 20.96
N PHE A 123 -17.06 -10.79 19.66
CA PHE A 123 -16.59 -11.93 18.90
C PHE A 123 -15.60 -11.53 17.83
N LEU A 124 -14.79 -12.48 17.38
CA LEU A 124 -13.78 -12.28 16.34
C LEU A 124 -14.39 -11.78 15.03
N ASP A 125 -15.55 -12.31 14.65
CA ASP A 125 -16.30 -11.96 13.44
C ASP A 125 -17.22 -10.73 13.59
N SER A 126 -17.30 -10.18 14.81
CA SER A 126 -18.04 -8.92 15.00
C SER A 126 -17.39 -7.83 14.16
N LYS A 127 -18.13 -7.21 13.26
CA LYS A 127 -17.63 -6.16 12.34
C LYS A 127 -16.71 -6.69 11.21
N SER A 128 -16.86 -7.95 10.81
CA SER A 128 -16.08 -8.52 9.69
C SER A 128 -16.24 -7.72 8.40
N ASP A 129 -17.45 -7.22 8.12
CA ASP A 129 -17.74 -6.43 6.92
C ASP A 129 -17.00 -5.08 6.96
N GLU A 130 -17.01 -4.38 8.09
CA GLU A 130 -16.29 -3.11 8.25
C GLU A 130 -14.77 -3.31 8.20
N ILE A 131 -14.26 -4.40 8.75
CA ILE A 131 -12.84 -4.77 8.69
C ILE A 131 -12.44 -5.00 7.22
N GLY A 132 -13.22 -5.80 6.49
CA GLY A 132 -13.01 -6.07 5.06
C GLY A 132 -12.96 -4.78 4.24
N VAL A 133 -13.97 -3.92 4.40
CA VAL A 133 -14.07 -2.63 3.71
C VAL A 133 -12.88 -1.72 4.02
N VAL A 134 -12.48 -1.58 5.29
CA VAL A 134 -11.34 -0.72 5.66
C VAL A 134 -10.05 -1.22 5.03
N PHE A 135 -9.81 -2.54 5.08
CA PHE A 135 -8.56 -3.10 4.56
C PHE A 135 -8.51 -3.09 3.03
N GLU A 136 -9.62 -3.41 2.36
CA GLU A 136 -9.72 -3.33 0.90
C GLU A 136 -9.46 -1.90 0.41
N ILE A 137 -10.10 -0.90 1.02
CA ILE A 137 -9.93 0.51 0.65
C ILE A 137 -8.50 0.96 0.88
N MET A 138 -7.85 0.56 1.97
CA MET A 138 -6.44 0.87 2.19
C MET A 138 -5.54 0.26 1.12
N ILE A 139 -5.70 -1.01 0.82
CA ILE A 139 -4.91 -1.70 -0.21
C ILE A 139 -5.10 -1.04 -1.56
N LYS A 140 -6.35 -0.79 -1.95
CA LYS A 140 -6.70 -0.15 -3.22
C LYS A 140 -6.07 1.24 -3.39
N ASN A 141 -6.07 2.06 -2.35
CA ASN A 141 -5.57 3.43 -2.41
C ASN A 141 -4.06 3.57 -2.19
N LEU A 142 -3.43 2.64 -1.45
CA LEU A 142 -2.01 2.73 -1.10
C LEU A 142 -1.11 1.83 -1.94
N VAL A 143 -1.66 0.75 -2.49
CA VAL A 143 -0.89 -0.25 -3.26
C VAL A 143 -1.39 -0.27 -4.70
N CYS A 144 -2.56 -0.88 -4.95
CA CYS A 144 -3.18 -0.91 -6.27
C CYS A 144 -4.62 -1.43 -6.23
N ASP A 145 -5.40 -1.09 -7.26
CA ASP A 145 -6.70 -1.70 -7.57
C ASP A 145 -6.49 -2.95 -8.47
N CYS A 146 -5.54 -3.80 -8.11
CA CYS A 146 -5.08 -4.90 -8.96
C CYS A 146 -5.20 -6.29 -8.30
N TRP A 147 -5.84 -6.38 -7.13
CA TRP A 147 -5.95 -7.63 -6.39
C TRP A 147 -6.57 -8.76 -7.20
N ASN A 148 -7.71 -8.48 -7.85
CA ASN A 148 -8.45 -9.47 -8.64
C ASN A 148 -7.64 -10.04 -9.82
N GLU A 149 -6.74 -9.23 -10.38
CA GLU A 149 -5.88 -9.64 -11.50
C GLU A 149 -4.66 -10.44 -11.03
N ARG A 150 -4.11 -10.07 -9.88
CA ARG A 150 -2.87 -10.63 -9.35
C ARG A 150 -3.06 -11.78 -8.39
N GLN A 151 -4.18 -11.83 -7.69
CA GLN A 151 -4.54 -12.85 -6.70
C GLN A 151 -3.36 -13.22 -5.78
N PRO A 152 -2.81 -12.26 -5.04
CA PRO A 152 -1.59 -12.47 -4.27
C PRO A 152 -1.81 -13.52 -3.21
N GLY A 153 -0.82 -14.40 -3.02
CA GLY A 153 -0.94 -15.53 -2.10
C GLY A 153 -1.98 -16.57 -2.50
N GLY A 154 -2.57 -16.47 -3.72
CA GLY A 154 -3.63 -17.33 -4.21
C GLY A 154 -5.03 -16.96 -3.71
N PHE A 155 -5.21 -15.78 -3.09
CA PHE A 155 -6.50 -15.32 -2.61
C PHE A 155 -7.25 -14.53 -3.71
N GLU A 156 -8.49 -14.91 -3.97
CA GLU A 156 -9.36 -14.28 -4.98
C GLU A 156 -9.69 -12.81 -4.63
N SER A 157 -9.80 -12.49 -3.34
CA SER A 157 -10.13 -11.18 -2.83
C SER A 157 -9.44 -10.89 -1.50
N VAL A 158 -9.45 -9.63 -1.08
CA VAL A 158 -9.01 -9.22 0.27
C VAL A 158 -9.83 -9.93 1.34
N ASP A 159 -11.15 -10.05 1.15
CA ASP A 159 -12.04 -10.76 2.07
C ASP A 159 -11.69 -12.24 2.19
N ALA A 160 -11.31 -12.90 1.08
CA ALA A 160 -10.86 -14.29 1.13
C ALA A 160 -9.57 -14.45 1.95
N TRP A 161 -8.65 -13.50 1.87
CA TRP A 161 -7.45 -13.47 2.70
C TRP A 161 -7.77 -13.26 4.18
N ILE A 162 -8.63 -12.28 4.50
CA ILE A 162 -9.10 -12.00 5.87
C ILE A 162 -9.82 -13.21 6.44
N GLY A 163 -10.73 -13.83 5.67
CA GLY A 163 -11.47 -15.02 6.09
C GLY A 163 -10.55 -16.22 6.38
N ALA A 164 -9.54 -16.44 5.56
CA ALA A 164 -8.54 -17.49 5.80
C ALA A 164 -7.71 -17.23 7.07
N ALA A 165 -7.34 -15.97 7.31
CA ALA A 165 -6.66 -15.57 8.53
C ALA A 165 -7.55 -15.75 9.76
N MET A 166 -8.82 -15.38 9.67
CA MET A 166 -9.81 -15.56 10.73
C MET A 166 -9.96 -17.04 11.12
N MET A 167 -10.19 -17.91 10.15
CA MET A 167 -10.30 -19.35 10.39
C MET A 167 -9.05 -19.92 11.06
N LYS A 168 -7.88 -19.53 10.59
CA LYS A 168 -6.62 -20.01 11.16
C LYS A 168 -6.39 -19.50 12.59
N TYR A 169 -6.82 -18.28 12.90
CA TYR A 169 -6.75 -17.72 14.24
C TYR A 169 -7.71 -18.41 15.20
N ASP A 170 -8.92 -18.69 14.76
CA ASP A 170 -9.95 -19.42 15.53
C ASP A 170 -9.47 -20.84 15.89
N ASP A 171 -8.89 -21.56 14.93
CA ASP A 171 -8.30 -22.88 15.12
C ASP A 171 -7.17 -22.89 16.17
N SER A 172 -6.48 -21.76 16.35
CA SER A 172 -5.36 -21.62 17.31
C SER A 172 -5.80 -21.39 18.76
N SER A 173 -7.10 -21.42 19.05
CA SER A 173 -7.66 -21.12 20.37
C SER A 173 -7.34 -19.69 20.86
N HIS A 174 -7.03 -18.76 19.97
CA HIS A 174 -6.78 -17.32 20.24
C HIS A 174 -5.60 -17.04 21.19
N THR A 175 -4.70 -17.99 21.39
CA THR A 175 -3.61 -17.90 22.37
C THR A 175 -2.34 -17.26 21.82
N VAL A 176 -2.19 -17.30 20.51
CA VAL A 176 -0.99 -16.79 19.81
C VAL A 176 -1.42 -15.79 18.75
N PRO A 177 -0.77 -14.62 18.66
CA PRO A 177 -0.99 -13.70 17.55
C PRO A 177 -0.86 -14.40 16.20
N LEU A 178 -1.81 -14.19 15.30
CA LEU A 178 -1.69 -14.62 13.92
C LEU A 178 -1.04 -13.52 13.12
N LYS A 179 -0.10 -13.91 12.27
CA LYS A 179 0.49 -13.03 11.26
C LYS A 179 0.41 -13.70 9.89
N SER A 180 -0.10 -12.96 8.90
CA SER A 180 -0.15 -13.36 7.49
C SER A 180 0.48 -12.27 6.64
N THR A 181 1.37 -12.62 5.73
CA THR A 181 2.12 -11.66 4.91
C THR A 181 1.87 -11.93 3.43
N ILE A 182 1.63 -10.89 2.67
CA ILE A 182 1.48 -10.89 1.22
C ILE A 182 2.51 -9.94 0.62
N THR A 183 3.17 -10.38 -0.43
CA THR A 183 4.10 -9.63 -1.28
C THR A 183 3.72 -9.79 -2.74
N GLY A 184 4.27 -8.94 -3.62
CA GLY A 184 4.05 -9.08 -5.08
C GLY A 184 2.87 -8.28 -5.62
N LEU A 185 2.31 -7.36 -4.84
CA LEU A 185 1.34 -6.36 -5.29
C LEU A 185 2.01 -5.00 -5.61
N GLY A 186 3.20 -5.01 -6.16
CA GLY A 186 4.05 -3.85 -6.33
C GLY A 186 5.31 -4.03 -5.50
N ASP A 187 5.87 -2.94 -5.00
CA ASP A 187 7.05 -2.95 -4.12
C ASP A 187 6.64 -3.06 -2.64
N GLU A 188 5.34 -2.96 -2.34
CA GLU A 188 4.82 -2.97 -0.99
C GLU A 188 4.67 -4.39 -0.43
N THR A 189 4.77 -4.46 0.90
CA THR A 189 4.48 -5.66 1.68
C THR A 189 3.24 -5.42 2.53
N LEU A 190 2.26 -6.33 2.43
CA LEU A 190 1.07 -6.33 3.28
C LEU A 190 1.24 -7.32 4.42
N ILE A 191 0.93 -6.89 5.63
CA ILE A 191 0.92 -7.74 6.81
C ILE A 191 -0.43 -7.61 7.50
N LEU A 192 -1.11 -8.74 7.68
CA LEU A 192 -2.33 -8.85 8.47
C LEU A 192 -1.99 -9.53 9.78
N GLU A 193 -2.30 -8.87 10.89
CA GLU A 193 -2.14 -9.42 12.24
C GLU A 193 -3.49 -9.46 12.94
N ILE A 194 -3.73 -10.55 13.70
CA ILE A 194 -4.88 -10.72 14.58
C ILE A 194 -4.37 -11.04 15.96
N THR A 195 -4.79 -10.23 16.94
CA THR A 195 -4.46 -10.44 18.35
C THR A 195 -5.70 -10.33 19.22
N SER A 196 -5.69 -10.92 20.40
CA SER A 196 -6.76 -10.76 21.39
C SER A 196 -6.26 -9.96 22.58
N LYS A 197 -7.12 -9.07 23.11
CA LYS A 197 -6.84 -8.28 24.30
C LYS A 197 -8.16 -8.00 25.03
N ASN A 198 -8.27 -8.40 26.29
CA ASN A 198 -9.39 -8.04 27.18
C ASN A 198 -10.79 -8.29 26.58
N ASN A 199 -11.08 -9.47 26.03
CA ASN A 199 -12.35 -9.79 25.35
C ASN A 199 -12.62 -9.04 24.04
N SER A 200 -11.63 -8.37 23.48
CA SER A 200 -11.68 -7.76 22.15
C SER A 200 -10.63 -8.40 21.27
N TYR A 201 -10.82 -8.32 19.96
CA TYR A 201 -9.87 -8.74 18.96
C TYR A 201 -9.39 -7.51 18.19
N LEU A 202 -8.08 -7.41 18.01
CA LEU A 202 -7.46 -6.35 17.24
C LEU A 202 -7.01 -6.91 15.89
N TRP A 203 -7.55 -6.33 14.85
CA TRP A 203 -7.20 -6.59 13.46
C TRP A 203 -6.29 -5.46 12.99
N THR A 204 -5.11 -5.81 12.55
CA THR A 204 -4.12 -4.84 12.10
C THR A 204 -3.71 -5.16 10.68
N LEU A 205 -3.96 -4.24 9.75
CA LEU A 205 -3.37 -4.25 8.42
C LEU A 205 -2.21 -3.27 8.40
N ILE A 206 -1.06 -3.75 7.94
CA ILE A 206 0.14 -2.95 7.75
C ILE A 206 0.51 -2.97 6.27
N VAL A 207 0.72 -1.80 5.70
CA VAL A 207 1.27 -1.60 4.37
C VAL A 207 2.66 -1.00 4.54
N LEU A 208 3.70 -1.73 4.12
CA LEU A 208 5.10 -1.29 4.14
C LEU A 208 5.59 -1.03 2.71
N LYS A 209 6.35 0.05 2.52
CA LYS A 209 7.12 0.32 1.30
C LYS A 209 8.42 -0.46 1.29
#